data_d02201ca7448483a362fec6871d64f8d
#
_entry.id   d02201ca7448483a362fec6871d64f8d
#
_cell.length_a   1.000
_cell.length_b   1.000
_cell.length_c   1.000
_cell.angle_alpha   90.00
_cell.angle_beta   90.00
_cell.angle_gamma   90.00
#
_symmetry.space_group_name_H-M   'P 1'
#
loop_
_entity.id
_entity.type
_entity.pdbx_description
1 polymer ?
#
loop_
_entity_poly.entity_id
_entity_poly.type
_entity_poly.pdbx_seq_one_letter_code
_entity_poly.pdbx_strand_id
1 'polypeptide(L)'
;VHHLNLAHGRAVSALRETSTGDPQYSVTLNFHVLRGRGDRADEAIRRVDALANRAFTGPMLRGEYAQDLVEDTAAVTDWSFVHDGDLAQINQPIDVLGVNYYSTVTVQMWDGVSERQQNDGHKAAGGGTAWPGSDTSVEFLEQAGPYTAMGWNIAPDGLEELLASLSHQFPDQPL
;
A
#
# COMPACT_ATOMS: atom_id res chain seq x y z
N VAL A 1 -8.47 -1.64 -6.93
CA VAL A 1 -7.05 -1.29 -7.12
C VAL A 1 -6.66 -1.37 -8.59
N HIS A 2 -6.78 -2.53 -9.28
CA HIS A 2 -6.31 -2.73 -10.66
C HIS A 2 -6.78 -1.64 -11.64
N HIS A 3 -8.06 -1.31 -11.68
CA HIS A 3 -8.58 -0.27 -12.57
C HIS A 3 -8.07 1.14 -12.22
N LEU A 4 -7.70 1.41 -10.96
CA LEU A 4 -7.02 2.67 -10.59
C LEU A 4 -5.60 2.70 -11.15
N ASN A 5 -4.87 1.59 -11.04
CA ASN A 5 -3.55 1.46 -11.64
C ASN A 5 -3.62 1.63 -13.17
N LEU A 6 -4.62 1.01 -13.81
CA LEU A 6 -4.83 1.13 -15.26
C LEU A 6 -5.18 2.57 -15.67
N ALA A 7 -5.99 3.26 -14.86
CA ALA A 7 -6.30 4.67 -15.07
C ALA A 7 -5.05 5.56 -14.97
N HIS A 8 -4.15 5.28 -14.00
CA HIS A 8 -2.86 5.95 -13.91
C HIS A 8 -2.05 5.79 -15.20
N GLY A 9 -1.83 4.55 -15.67
CA GLY A 9 -1.04 4.32 -16.87
C GLY A 9 -1.60 4.97 -18.12
N ARG A 10 -2.94 4.94 -18.29
CA ARG A 10 -3.62 5.64 -19.40
C ARG A 10 -3.50 7.16 -19.30
N ALA A 11 -3.58 7.71 -18.08
CA ALA A 11 -3.42 9.15 -17.85
C ALA A 11 -1.98 9.60 -18.20
N VAL A 12 -0.95 8.88 -17.78
CA VAL A 12 0.44 9.19 -18.11
C VAL A 12 0.66 9.13 -19.63
N SER A 13 0.15 8.09 -20.32
CA SER A 13 0.24 7.98 -21.79
C SER A 13 -0.41 9.17 -22.47
N ALA A 14 -1.65 9.53 -22.10
CA ALA A 14 -2.37 10.64 -22.69
C ALA A 14 -1.69 12.00 -22.43
N LEU A 15 -1.15 12.19 -21.23
CA LEU A 15 -0.40 13.41 -20.90
C LEU A 15 0.88 13.52 -21.74
N ARG A 16 1.61 12.42 -21.95
CA ARG A 16 2.82 12.40 -22.80
C ARG A 16 2.51 12.73 -24.27
N GLU A 17 1.36 12.30 -24.76
CA GLU A 17 0.93 12.58 -26.14
C GLU A 17 0.50 14.05 -26.35
N THR A 18 -0.01 14.69 -25.32
CA THR A 18 -0.66 16.01 -25.44
C THR A 18 0.13 17.16 -24.82
N SER A 19 1.05 16.87 -23.89
CA SER A 19 1.86 17.90 -23.25
C SER A 19 2.88 18.52 -24.18
N THR A 20 3.15 19.80 -24.00
CA THR A 20 4.18 20.54 -24.74
C THR A 20 5.28 21.01 -23.78
N GLY A 21 6.48 21.17 -24.28
CA GLY A 21 7.64 21.54 -23.46
C GLY A 21 8.35 20.31 -22.86
N ASP A 22 8.82 20.42 -21.63
CA ASP A 22 9.51 19.37 -20.89
C ASP A 22 8.84 19.14 -19.53
N PRO A 23 7.61 18.57 -19.52
CA PRO A 23 6.88 18.33 -18.29
C PRO A 23 7.45 17.14 -17.53
N GLN A 24 7.40 17.21 -16.19
CA GLN A 24 7.64 16.08 -15.32
C GLN A 24 6.32 15.41 -14.93
N TYR A 25 6.33 14.08 -14.89
CA TYR A 25 5.17 13.26 -14.53
C TYR A 25 5.36 12.65 -13.16
N SER A 26 4.36 12.80 -12.31
CA SER A 26 4.36 12.27 -10.96
C SER A 26 3.08 11.52 -10.65
N VAL A 27 3.18 10.49 -9.83
CA VAL A 27 2.06 9.89 -9.14
C VAL A 27 2.29 9.99 -7.65
N THR A 28 1.25 10.31 -6.88
CA THR A 28 1.32 10.32 -5.43
C THR A 28 0.53 9.15 -4.86
N LEU A 29 1.19 8.35 -4.03
CA LEU A 29 0.59 7.20 -3.37
C LEU A 29 0.51 7.41 -1.86
N ASN A 30 -0.56 6.88 -1.24
CA ASN A 30 -0.64 6.75 0.20
C ASN A 30 0.12 5.50 0.63
N PHE A 31 1.08 5.67 1.52
CA PHE A 31 1.87 4.57 2.04
C PHE A 31 1.52 4.26 3.50
N HIS A 32 1.55 2.99 3.82
CA HIS A 32 1.33 2.48 5.16
C HIS A 32 2.64 1.92 5.72
N VAL A 33 3.11 2.49 6.83
CA VAL A 33 4.27 1.99 7.56
C VAL A 33 3.78 0.96 8.57
N LEU A 34 4.10 -0.29 8.31
CA LEU A 34 3.60 -1.43 9.06
C LEU A 34 4.64 -1.87 10.09
N ARG A 35 4.21 -2.02 11.32
CA ARG A 35 5.00 -2.54 12.43
C ARG A 35 4.39 -3.84 12.93
N GLY A 36 5.17 -4.89 12.97
CA GLY A 36 4.72 -6.21 13.38
C GLY A 36 4.83 -6.45 14.88
N ARG A 37 3.96 -7.27 15.42
CA ARG A 37 4.01 -7.78 16.80
C ARG A 37 3.82 -9.30 16.84
N GLY A 38 4.45 -9.94 17.83
CA GLY A 38 4.36 -11.40 18.04
C GLY A 38 5.31 -12.21 17.14
N ASP A 39 5.24 -13.52 17.28
CA ASP A 39 6.20 -14.46 16.66
C ASP A 39 6.06 -14.54 15.11
N ARG A 40 4.91 -14.13 14.58
CA ARG A 40 4.63 -14.09 13.12
C ARG A 40 4.48 -12.67 12.61
N ALA A 41 5.23 -11.73 13.20
CA ALA A 41 5.19 -10.31 12.83
C ALA A 41 5.45 -10.07 11.34
N ASP A 42 6.48 -10.71 10.79
CA ASP A 42 6.89 -10.55 9.39
C ASP A 42 5.79 -11.04 8.42
N GLU A 43 5.09 -12.10 8.77
CA GLU A 43 3.97 -12.59 7.95
C GLU A 43 2.79 -11.59 7.96
N ALA A 44 2.46 -11.04 9.12
CA ALA A 44 1.41 -10.03 9.21
C ALA A 44 1.75 -8.77 8.42
N ILE A 45 2.99 -8.27 8.54
CA ILE A 45 3.50 -7.14 7.75
C ILE A 45 3.40 -7.47 6.26
N ARG A 46 3.96 -8.60 5.81
CA ARG A 46 3.97 -9.00 4.41
C ARG A 46 2.56 -9.01 3.78
N ARG A 47 1.59 -9.61 4.50
CA ARG A 47 0.20 -9.70 4.02
C ARG A 47 -0.45 -8.34 3.85
N VAL A 48 -0.30 -7.47 4.84
CA VAL A 48 -0.91 -6.13 4.77
C VAL A 48 -0.17 -5.24 3.79
N ASP A 49 1.17 -5.29 3.75
CA ASP A 49 2.00 -4.56 2.78
C ASP A 49 1.64 -4.92 1.33
N ALA A 50 1.39 -6.21 1.06
CA ALA A 50 0.95 -6.67 -0.25
C ALA A 50 -0.29 -5.91 -0.75
N LEU A 51 -1.25 -5.69 0.13
CA LEU A 51 -2.53 -5.02 -0.20
C LEU A 51 -2.43 -3.49 -0.14
N ALA A 52 -1.76 -2.98 0.89
CA ALA A 52 -1.75 -1.56 1.19
C ALA A 52 -0.76 -0.76 0.33
N ASN A 53 0.40 -1.36 0.03
CA ASN A 53 1.49 -0.71 -0.70
C ASN A 53 1.79 -1.40 -2.04
N ARG A 54 2.11 -2.72 -2.02
CA ARG A 54 2.63 -3.42 -3.20
C ARG A 54 1.59 -3.65 -4.31
N ALA A 55 0.30 -3.64 -3.97
CA ALA A 55 -0.77 -3.68 -4.97
C ALA A 55 -0.78 -2.44 -5.90
N PHE A 56 -0.11 -1.36 -5.50
CA PHE A 56 0.08 -0.14 -6.29
C PHE A 56 1.50 -0.05 -6.85
N THR A 57 2.52 -0.15 -5.99
CA THR A 57 3.92 0.01 -6.41
C THR A 57 4.39 -1.10 -7.34
N GLY A 58 3.93 -2.33 -7.16
CA GLY A 58 4.27 -3.45 -8.02
C GLY A 58 3.92 -3.18 -9.49
N PRO A 59 2.64 -3.03 -9.85
CA PRO A 59 2.27 -2.79 -11.25
C PRO A 59 2.74 -1.45 -11.79
N MET A 60 2.78 -0.38 -10.98
CA MET A 60 3.18 0.95 -11.45
C MET A 60 4.69 1.08 -11.68
N LEU A 61 5.52 0.53 -10.78
CA LEU A 61 6.98 0.73 -10.80
C LEU A 61 7.77 -0.49 -11.30
N ARG A 62 7.17 -1.70 -11.21
CA ARG A 62 7.82 -2.95 -11.64
C ARG A 62 7.11 -3.66 -12.78
N GLY A 63 5.87 -3.26 -13.12
CA GLY A 63 5.07 -3.91 -14.17
C GLY A 63 4.55 -5.29 -13.79
N GLU A 64 4.42 -5.60 -12.49
CA GLU A 64 3.98 -6.91 -12.02
C GLU A 64 3.14 -6.82 -10.74
N TYR A 65 2.24 -7.77 -10.56
CA TYR A 65 1.67 -8.06 -9.25
C TYR A 65 2.49 -9.14 -8.55
N ALA A 66 2.82 -8.91 -7.28
CA ALA A 66 3.56 -9.89 -6.49
C ALA A 66 2.74 -11.18 -6.33
N GLN A 67 3.40 -12.33 -6.46
CA GLN A 67 2.73 -13.63 -6.39
C GLN A 67 2.01 -13.85 -5.05
N ASP A 68 2.62 -13.45 -3.95
CA ASP A 68 2.01 -13.57 -2.63
C ASP A 68 0.73 -12.73 -2.46
N LEU A 69 0.61 -11.59 -3.14
CA LEU A 69 -0.63 -10.82 -3.20
C LEU A 69 -1.73 -11.61 -3.89
N VAL A 70 -1.42 -12.24 -5.03
CA VAL A 70 -2.38 -13.07 -5.77
C VAL A 70 -2.83 -14.28 -4.95
N GLU A 71 -1.89 -14.96 -4.32
CA GLU A 71 -2.15 -16.14 -3.46
C GLU A 71 -2.99 -15.76 -2.23
N ASP A 72 -2.63 -14.70 -1.52
CA ASP A 72 -3.35 -14.26 -0.30
C ASP A 72 -4.78 -13.79 -0.59
N THR A 73 -5.05 -13.35 -1.82
CA THR A 73 -6.38 -12.87 -2.23
C THR A 73 -7.19 -13.90 -3.03
N ALA A 74 -6.68 -15.10 -3.23
CA ALA A 74 -7.34 -16.14 -4.05
C ALA A 74 -8.74 -16.53 -3.54
N ALA A 75 -9.01 -16.38 -2.24
CA ALA A 75 -10.36 -16.62 -1.69
C ALA A 75 -11.36 -15.48 -2.00
N VAL A 76 -10.88 -14.32 -2.46
CA VAL A 76 -11.67 -13.11 -2.71
C VAL A 76 -11.85 -12.87 -4.20
N THR A 77 -10.84 -13.19 -5.01
CA THR A 77 -10.83 -12.93 -6.45
C THR A 77 -9.97 -13.95 -7.20
N ASP A 78 -10.37 -14.26 -8.41
CA ASP A 78 -9.61 -15.10 -9.36
C ASP A 78 -8.65 -14.27 -10.26
N TRP A 79 -8.57 -12.97 -10.05
CA TRP A 79 -7.76 -12.03 -10.83
C TRP A 79 -8.09 -11.96 -12.33
N SER A 80 -9.23 -12.52 -12.77
CA SER A 80 -9.67 -12.53 -14.18
C SER A 80 -9.89 -11.14 -14.79
N PHE A 81 -9.94 -10.11 -13.96
CA PHE A 81 -10.02 -8.69 -14.38
C PHE A 81 -8.69 -8.12 -14.89
N VAL A 82 -7.59 -8.85 -14.75
CA VAL A 82 -6.27 -8.45 -15.30
C VAL A 82 -6.14 -9.08 -16.68
N HIS A 83 -6.06 -8.25 -17.70
CA HIS A 83 -5.99 -8.69 -19.10
C HIS A 83 -4.57 -8.56 -19.67
N ASP A 84 -4.33 -9.25 -20.77
CA ASP A 84 -3.09 -9.14 -21.51
C ASP A 84 -2.81 -7.69 -21.91
N GLY A 85 -1.61 -7.21 -21.60
CA GLY A 85 -1.17 -5.85 -21.87
C GLY A 85 -1.47 -4.82 -20.78
N ASP A 86 -2.36 -5.12 -19.80
CA ASP A 86 -2.71 -4.18 -18.74
C ASP A 86 -1.48 -3.74 -17.92
N LEU A 87 -0.62 -4.69 -17.54
CA LEU A 87 0.58 -4.37 -16.75
C LEU A 87 1.55 -3.47 -17.52
N ALA A 88 1.73 -3.70 -18.81
CA ALA A 88 2.53 -2.82 -19.66
C ALA A 88 1.91 -1.43 -19.79
N GLN A 89 0.58 -1.34 -19.84
CA GLN A 89 -0.13 -0.07 -19.86
C GLN A 89 -0.03 0.66 -18.51
N ILE A 90 -0.03 -0.05 -17.38
CA ILE A 90 0.10 0.53 -16.04
C ILE A 90 1.51 1.05 -15.79
N ASN A 91 2.53 0.28 -16.17
CA ASN A 91 3.95 0.58 -15.92
C ASN A 91 4.49 1.66 -16.87
N GLN A 92 3.91 2.85 -16.79
CA GLN A 92 4.41 4.01 -17.51
C GLN A 92 5.51 4.71 -16.70
N PRO A 93 6.60 5.16 -17.36
CA PRO A 93 7.66 5.90 -16.67
C PRO A 93 7.11 7.16 -15.99
N ILE A 94 7.51 7.37 -14.75
CA ILE A 94 7.25 8.61 -13.99
C ILE A 94 8.57 9.20 -13.52
N ASP A 95 8.61 10.53 -13.39
CA ASP A 95 9.84 11.25 -13.02
C ASP A 95 9.99 11.34 -11.49
N VAL A 96 8.85 11.39 -10.76
CA VAL A 96 8.84 11.53 -9.30
C VAL A 96 7.73 10.68 -8.71
N LEU A 97 8.02 9.92 -7.65
CA LEU A 97 7.04 9.25 -6.81
C LEU A 97 6.67 10.15 -5.63
N GLY A 98 5.48 10.69 -5.62
CA GLY A 98 4.94 11.44 -4.49
C GLY A 98 4.55 10.52 -3.33
N VAL A 99 4.91 10.91 -2.11
CA VAL A 99 4.71 10.11 -0.90
C VAL A 99 3.74 10.81 0.03
N ASN A 100 2.58 10.18 0.30
CA ASN A 100 1.69 10.56 1.39
C ASN A 100 1.92 9.60 2.57
N TYR A 101 2.21 10.16 3.72
CA TYR A 101 2.34 9.45 4.98
C TYR A 101 1.52 10.14 6.06
N TYR A 102 0.77 9.39 6.85
CA TYR A 102 -0.10 9.93 7.90
C TYR A 102 0.21 9.36 9.28
N SER A 103 0.46 8.04 9.36
CA SER A 103 0.67 7.34 10.62
C SER A 103 1.30 5.97 10.39
N THR A 104 1.74 5.32 11.47
CA THR A 104 2.11 3.91 11.46
C THR A 104 0.90 3.02 11.76
N VAL A 105 0.98 1.75 11.38
CA VAL A 105 -0.04 0.74 11.65
C VAL A 105 0.64 -0.48 12.28
N THR A 106 0.18 -0.90 13.45
CA THR A 106 0.70 -2.12 14.10
C THR A 106 -0.20 -3.31 13.81
N VAL A 107 0.41 -4.38 13.33
CA VAL A 107 -0.28 -5.60 12.91
C VAL A 107 0.31 -6.83 13.59
N GLN A 108 -0.52 -7.85 13.77
CA GLN A 108 -0.09 -9.20 14.16
C GLN A 108 -0.96 -10.25 13.48
N MET A 109 -0.47 -11.48 13.42
CA MET A 109 -1.32 -12.60 12.98
C MET A 109 -2.35 -12.90 14.08
N TRP A 110 -3.62 -13.04 13.68
CA TRP A 110 -4.70 -13.43 14.58
C TRP A 110 -4.53 -14.90 15.00
N ASP A 111 -4.85 -15.21 16.23
CA ASP A 111 -4.77 -16.56 16.81
C ASP A 111 -5.92 -17.49 16.38
N GLY A 112 -6.94 -16.95 15.70
CA GLY A 112 -8.11 -17.68 15.26
C GLY A 112 -9.18 -17.94 16.32
N VAL A 113 -9.00 -17.45 17.55
CA VAL A 113 -9.86 -17.78 18.71
C VAL A 113 -10.32 -16.54 19.48
N SER A 114 -9.40 -15.62 19.79
CA SER A 114 -9.69 -14.41 20.55
C SER A 114 -10.57 -13.43 19.75
N GLU A 115 -11.16 -12.45 20.43
CA GLU A 115 -11.80 -11.33 19.76
C GLU A 115 -10.75 -10.57 18.96
N ARG A 116 -10.94 -10.55 17.63
CA ARG A 116 -9.98 -9.95 16.71
C ARG A 116 -10.00 -8.43 16.77
N GLN A 117 -8.86 -7.82 17.03
CA GLN A 117 -8.71 -6.37 17.03
C GLN A 117 -8.68 -5.82 15.60
N GLN A 118 -9.42 -4.74 15.36
CA GLN A 118 -9.51 -4.07 14.07
C GLN A 118 -9.45 -2.55 14.26
N ASN A 119 -8.25 -2.04 14.56
CA ASN A 119 -8.01 -0.62 14.71
C ASN A 119 -7.49 -0.06 13.38
N ASP A 120 -8.20 0.91 12.82
CA ASP A 120 -7.89 1.53 11.53
C ASP A 120 -6.86 2.66 11.62
N GLY A 121 -6.26 2.86 12.79
CA GLY A 121 -5.34 3.97 13.06
C GLY A 121 -6.05 5.25 13.51
N HIS A 122 -7.37 5.24 13.64
CA HIS A 122 -8.16 6.37 14.17
C HIS A 122 -8.71 6.01 15.53
N LYS A 123 -8.26 6.67 16.58
CA LYS A 123 -8.74 6.42 17.96
C LYS A 123 -10.27 6.54 18.13
N ALA A 124 -10.92 7.34 17.28
CA ALA A 124 -12.34 7.68 17.40
C ALA A 124 -13.29 6.81 16.57
N ALA A 125 -12.76 6.02 15.64
CA ALA A 125 -13.58 5.37 14.63
C ALA A 125 -13.67 3.89 14.88
N GLY A 126 -14.16 3.30 15.77
CA GLY A 126 -14.31 1.83 15.96
C GLY A 126 -14.69 1.01 14.70
N GLY A 127 -14.16 1.40 13.56
CA GLY A 127 -14.33 0.79 12.26
C GLY A 127 -13.14 -0.06 11.87
N GLY A 128 -13.35 -1.31 11.50
CA GLY A 128 -12.29 -2.20 11.05
C GLY A 128 -11.71 -1.75 9.72
N THR A 129 -10.43 -1.98 9.52
CA THR A 129 -9.76 -1.79 8.24
C THR A 129 -10.27 -2.84 7.26
N ALA A 130 -10.92 -2.37 6.22
CA ALA A 130 -11.42 -3.24 5.16
C ALA A 130 -10.34 -3.48 4.10
N TRP A 131 -9.32 -4.27 4.43
CA TRP A 131 -8.38 -4.78 3.43
C TRP A 131 -8.71 -6.23 3.11
N PRO A 132 -9.43 -6.48 2.00
CA PRO A 132 -9.82 -7.82 1.60
C PRO A 132 -8.61 -8.76 1.50
N GLY A 133 -8.73 -9.95 2.08
CA GLY A 133 -7.65 -10.93 2.12
C GLY A 133 -6.77 -10.86 3.38
N SER A 134 -6.79 -9.75 4.15
CA SER A 134 -6.10 -9.66 5.45
C SER A 134 -7.04 -9.79 6.64
N ASP A 135 -8.30 -9.45 6.46
CA ASP A 135 -9.34 -9.35 7.49
C ASP A 135 -9.69 -10.66 8.20
N THR A 136 -9.29 -11.80 7.66
CA THR A 136 -9.52 -13.13 8.27
C THR A 136 -8.29 -13.70 8.99
N SER A 137 -7.13 -13.08 8.87
CA SER A 137 -5.87 -13.65 9.37
C SER A 137 -4.98 -12.65 10.12
N VAL A 138 -5.26 -11.36 10.03
CA VAL A 138 -4.45 -10.30 10.63
C VAL A 138 -5.29 -9.47 11.58
N GLU A 139 -4.71 -9.08 12.69
CA GLU A 139 -5.23 -8.09 13.63
C GLU A 139 -4.54 -6.76 13.43
N PHE A 140 -5.32 -5.70 13.58
CA PHE A 140 -4.85 -4.30 13.59
C PHE A 140 -4.93 -3.77 15.01
N LEU A 141 -3.78 -3.57 15.63
CA LEU A 141 -3.67 -3.23 17.03
C LEU A 141 -3.79 -1.72 17.25
N GLU A 142 -4.26 -1.34 18.44
CA GLU A 142 -4.28 0.05 18.85
C GLU A 142 -2.85 0.63 18.86
N GLN A 143 -2.71 1.82 18.30
CA GLN A 143 -1.44 2.56 18.28
C GLN A 143 -1.26 3.35 19.56
N ALA A 144 -0.03 3.45 20.06
CA ALA A 144 0.29 4.36 21.15
C ALA A 144 0.22 5.83 20.68
N GLY A 145 -0.33 6.72 21.55
CA GLY A 145 -0.28 8.17 21.31
C GLY A 145 1.15 8.73 21.46
N PRO A 146 1.33 10.02 21.20
CA PRO A 146 0.28 11.04 21.08
C PRO A 146 -0.53 10.95 19.80
N TYR A 147 -1.71 11.60 19.80
CA TYR A 147 -2.62 11.56 18.64
C TYR A 147 -2.90 12.97 18.11
N THR A 148 -3.17 13.07 16.83
CA THR A 148 -3.73 14.28 16.22
C THR A 148 -5.19 14.50 16.67
N ALA A 149 -5.76 15.66 16.33
CA ALA A 149 -7.18 15.92 16.58
C ALA A 149 -8.11 14.95 15.83
N MET A 150 -7.63 14.33 14.76
CA MET A 150 -8.37 13.31 13.99
C MET A 150 -8.19 11.88 14.56
N GLY A 151 -7.40 11.72 15.63
CA GLY A 151 -7.16 10.43 16.28
C GLY A 151 -6.03 9.61 15.66
N TRP A 152 -5.28 10.14 14.71
CA TRP A 152 -4.11 9.45 14.14
C TRP A 152 -2.92 9.53 15.09
N ASN A 153 -2.18 8.44 15.25
CA ASN A 153 -0.95 8.47 16.03
C ASN A 153 0.11 9.33 15.35
N ILE A 154 0.80 10.13 16.15
CA ILE A 154 1.90 10.99 15.68
C ILE A 154 3.18 10.16 15.77
N ALA A 155 3.70 9.73 14.62
CA ALA A 155 4.87 8.87 14.49
C ALA A 155 5.81 9.39 13.38
N PRO A 156 6.56 10.48 13.62
CA PRO A 156 7.42 11.09 12.60
C PRO A 156 8.56 10.18 12.15
N ASP A 157 9.04 9.28 12.98
CA ASP A 157 10.00 8.23 12.67
C ASP A 157 9.52 7.28 11.55
N GLY A 158 8.20 7.05 11.46
CA GLY A 158 7.61 6.28 10.36
C GLY A 158 7.85 6.90 8.98
N LEU A 159 7.92 8.22 8.86
CA LEU A 159 8.25 8.86 7.58
C LEU A 159 9.71 8.57 7.17
N GLU A 160 10.64 8.63 8.13
CA GLU A 160 12.04 8.28 7.87
C GLU A 160 12.17 6.82 7.44
N GLU A 161 11.53 5.89 8.17
CA GLU A 161 11.47 4.47 7.84
C GLU A 161 10.94 4.24 6.42
N LEU A 162 9.85 4.94 6.06
CA LEU A 162 9.22 4.83 4.74
C LEU A 162 10.15 5.31 3.62
N LEU A 163 10.71 6.50 3.75
CA LEU A 163 11.58 7.07 2.72
C LEU A 163 12.85 6.22 2.52
N ALA A 164 13.46 5.74 3.61
CA ALA A 164 14.60 4.82 3.55
C ALA A 164 14.23 3.50 2.84
N SER A 165 13.07 2.94 3.17
CA SER A 165 12.56 1.71 2.55
C SER A 165 12.29 1.89 1.05
N LEU A 166 11.61 2.97 0.66
CA LEU A 166 11.32 3.28 -0.75
C LEU A 166 12.59 3.51 -1.56
N SER A 167 13.54 4.28 -1.03
CA SER A 167 14.84 4.52 -1.68
C SER A 167 15.64 3.22 -1.87
N HIS A 168 15.53 2.28 -0.94
CA HIS A 168 16.17 0.97 -1.07
C HIS A 168 15.46 0.07 -2.10
N GLN A 169 14.13 0.08 -2.12
CA GLN A 169 13.33 -0.75 -3.04
C GLN A 169 13.35 -0.24 -4.48
N PHE A 170 13.47 1.07 -4.66
CA PHE A 170 13.39 1.77 -5.95
C PHE A 170 14.52 2.82 -6.05
N PRO A 171 15.79 2.38 -6.12
CA PRO A 171 16.95 3.29 -6.02
C PRO A 171 17.04 4.32 -7.14
N ASP A 172 16.46 4.01 -8.30
CA ASP A 172 16.47 4.88 -9.48
C ASP A 172 15.23 5.78 -9.58
N GLN A 173 14.29 5.67 -8.62
CA GLN A 173 13.05 6.44 -8.61
C GLN A 173 13.14 7.61 -7.62
N PRO A 174 13.19 8.87 -8.08
CA PRO A 174 13.11 10.04 -7.21
C PRO A 174 11.80 10.07 -6.38
N LEU A 175 11.94 10.48 -5.11
CA LEU A 175 10.83 10.64 -4.18
C LEU A 175 10.52 12.12 -3.95
#